data_24eea99f1b0ada2e7314bc6c97da507d
#
_entry.id   24eea99f1b0ada2e7314bc6c97da507d
#
_cell.length_a   1.000
_cell.length_b   1.000
_cell.length_c   1.000
_cell.angle_alpha   90.00
_cell.angle_beta   90.00
_cell.angle_gamma   90.00
#
_symmetry.space_group_name_H-M   'P 1'
#
loop_
_entity.id
_entity.type
_entity.pdbx_description
1 polymer ?
#
loop_
_entity_poly.entity_id
_entity_poly.type
_entity_poly.pdbx_seq_one_letter_code
_entity_poly.pdbx_strand_id
1 'polypeptide(L)'
;MPAGAEKSVKFVETLGSYLVVRVNPDSPLVADARCALATKAVSALAVEQEGFRFHPYPINPLHADYLHHFDLAAHAKSRFDMPSGAGGDGLKVRAVGPLAERIVHSQWTPAAGEWDVAVEEVGLDALVAESRFGLNGWLGPPWLKEGWFHAYRLLAPGLADAAARVRAEGYVTGLQRGEYRSGEERINLERDLLKLLTGDCRTIVAGYGLRRWYYSDDYSRGVENIGYDSHAGFHAAIFLRTVKLKDFPWNGWLTLGVPETPAAAWNPLGGFTDETGRLIWLTLGDPALFPEPYSASWSLNRIGEVQKLVR
;
A
#
# COMPACT_ATOMS: atom_id res chain seq x y z
N MET A 1 24.82 15.40 9.05
CA MET A 1 25.62 14.57 8.13
C MET A 1 26.70 15.45 7.52
N PRO A 2 27.97 15.00 7.37
CA PRO A 2 29.00 15.81 6.71
C PRO A 2 28.61 15.96 5.21
N ALA A 3 28.80 17.15 4.66
CA ALA A 3 28.42 17.58 3.31
C ALA A 3 28.95 16.73 2.13
N GLY A 4 29.80 15.73 2.39
CA GLY A 4 30.29 14.78 1.38
C GLY A 4 29.59 13.43 1.36
N ALA A 5 28.72 13.14 2.33
CA ALA A 5 28.04 11.84 2.45
C ALA A 5 26.76 11.72 1.59
N GLU A 6 26.19 12.84 1.18
CA GLU A 6 24.92 12.82 0.40
C GLU A 6 25.04 12.20 -1.00
N LYS A 7 26.22 12.20 -1.61
CA LYS A 7 26.42 11.66 -2.96
C LYS A 7 26.50 10.13 -3.02
N SER A 8 26.69 9.45 -1.90
CA SER A 8 26.82 7.99 -1.83
C SER A 8 25.57 7.29 -1.31
N VAL A 9 24.51 8.03 -0.96
CA VAL A 9 23.26 7.45 -0.46
C VAL A 9 22.20 7.50 -1.55
N LYS A 10 21.66 6.34 -1.89
CA LYS A 10 20.52 6.17 -2.78
C LYS A 10 19.31 5.61 -2.03
N PHE A 11 18.17 5.58 -2.68
CA PHE A 11 16.96 4.98 -2.11
C PHE A 11 16.15 4.25 -3.17
N VAL A 12 15.30 3.35 -2.69
CA VAL A 12 14.16 2.82 -3.43
C VAL A 12 12.86 3.28 -2.77
N GLU A 13 11.80 3.38 -3.54
CA GLU A 13 10.49 3.80 -3.06
C GLU A 13 9.50 2.62 -3.08
N THR A 14 8.71 2.50 -2.02
CA THR A 14 7.67 1.50 -1.86
C THR A 14 6.37 2.17 -1.41
N LEU A 15 5.27 1.44 -1.45
CA LEU A 15 4.01 1.90 -0.89
C LEU A 15 4.15 2.07 0.64
N GLY A 16 3.86 3.26 1.15
CA GLY A 16 3.93 3.57 2.58
C GLY A 16 2.57 3.80 3.22
N SER A 17 1.70 4.51 2.52
CA SER A 17 0.37 4.87 3.02
C SER A 17 -0.59 5.20 1.89
N TYR A 18 -1.86 5.35 2.22
CA TYR A 18 -2.88 5.94 1.35
C TYR A 18 -3.34 7.27 1.92
N LEU A 19 -3.68 8.18 1.03
CA LEU A 19 -4.40 9.40 1.38
C LEU A 19 -5.85 9.25 0.94
N VAL A 20 -6.77 9.25 1.88
CA VAL A 20 -8.20 9.11 1.62
C VAL A 20 -8.94 10.38 1.99
N VAL A 21 -9.95 10.73 1.19
CA VAL A 21 -10.91 11.79 1.50
C VAL A 21 -12.19 11.13 1.97
N ARG A 22 -12.60 11.45 3.19
CA ARG A 22 -13.83 10.96 3.79
C ARG A 22 -14.80 12.11 4.00
N VAL A 23 -16.00 12.01 3.43
CA VAL A 23 -17.08 12.97 3.68
C VAL A 23 -17.64 12.73 5.08
N ASN A 24 -17.97 13.81 5.78
CA ASN A 24 -18.53 13.73 7.12
C ASN A 24 -19.79 12.82 7.12
N PRO A 25 -19.81 11.72 7.89
CA PRO A 25 -20.93 10.80 7.93
C PRO A 25 -22.23 11.43 8.44
N ASP A 26 -22.13 12.47 9.29
CA ASP A 26 -23.26 13.19 9.86
C ASP A 26 -23.83 14.26 8.91
N SER A 27 -23.19 14.45 7.75
CA SER A 27 -23.65 15.39 6.74
C SER A 27 -24.96 14.92 6.10
N PRO A 28 -26.00 15.77 6.04
CA PRO A 28 -27.30 15.41 5.46
C PRO A 28 -27.31 15.35 3.93
N LEU A 29 -26.15 15.40 3.29
CA LEU A 29 -26.02 15.47 1.84
C LEU A 29 -26.55 14.21 1.14
N VAL A 30 -27.38 14.42 0.12
CA VAL A 30 -27.78 13.38 -0.81
C VAL A 30 -26.58 12.90 -1.64
N ALA A 31 -26.71 11.73 -2.29
CA ALA A 31 -25.59 11.07 -2.98
C ALA A 31 -24.85 11.97 -3.97
N ASP A 32 -25.57 12.69 -4.85
CA ASP A 32 -24.97 13.57 -5.86
C ASP A 32 -24.21 14.75 -5.26
N ALA A 33 -24.77 15.39 -4.24
CA ALA A 33 -24.12 16.49 -3.53
C ALA A 33 -22.89 16.01 -2.76
N ARG A 34 -22.96 14.82 -2.17
CA ARG A 34 -21.81 14.18 -1.51
C ARG A 34 -20.69 13.87 -2.50
N CYS A 35 -21.03 13.29 -3.67
CA CYS A 35 -20.03 13.02 -4.70
C CYS A 35 -19.41 14.31 -5.26
N ALA A 36 -20.18 15.38 -5.44
CA ALA A 36 -19.68 16.69 -5.85
C ALA A 36 -18.71 17.27 -4.81
N LEU A 37 -19.06 17.21 -3.51
CA LEU A 37 -18.21 17.65 -2.42
C LEU A 37 -16.89 16.88 -2.37
N ALA A 38 -16.97 15.54 -2.41
CA ALA A 38 -15.81 14.67 -2.39
C ALA A 38 -14.90 14.89 -3.61
N THR A 39 -15.50 15.05 -4.80
CA THR A 39 -14.76 15.38 -6.04
C THR A 39 -14.01 16.70 -5.91
N LYS A 40 -14.67 17.74 -5.40
CA LYS A 40 -14.06 19.04 -5.14
C LYS A 40 -12.84 18.90 -4.21
N ALA A 41 -12.98 18.18 -3.11
CA ALA A 41 -11.90 17.97 -2.14
C ALA A 41 -10.73 17.17 -2.73
N VAL A 42 -11.00 16.07 -3.47
CA VAL A 42 -9.97 15.25 -4.12
C VAL A 42 -9.23 16.04 -5.19
N SER A 43 -9.93 16.81 -6.03
CA SER A 43 -9.29 17.62 -7.08
C SER A 43 -8.35 18.68 -6.53
N ALA A 44 -8.68 19.27 -5.37
CA ALA A 44 -7.80 20.22 -4.70
C ALA A 44 -6.51 19.57 -4.15
N LEU A 45 -6.47 18.23 -4.00
CA LEU A 45 -5.29 17.47 -3.60
C LEU A 45 -4.40 17.07 -4.79
N ALA A 46 -4.76 17.45 -6.02
CA ALA A 46 -3.96 17.20 -7.22
C ALA A 46 -2.70 18.09 -7.26
N VAL A 47 -1.87 17.96 -6.24
CA VAL A 47 -0.62 18.72 -6.08
C VAL A 47 0.56 17.76 -6.05
N GLU A 48 1.67 18.18 -6.64
CA GLU A 48 2.92 17.44 -6.51
C GLU A 48 3.57 17.77 -5.18
N GLN A 49 3.82 16.75 -4.39
CA GLN A 49 4.58 16.86 -3.15
C GLN A 49 5.55 15.71 -2.99
N GLU A 50 6.68 15.99 -2.34
CA GLU A 50 7.66 14.97 -2.03
C GLU A 50 7.05 13.86 -1.16
N GLY A 51 7.23 12.61 -1.60
CA GLY A 51 6.70 11.44 -0.91
C GLY A 51 5.20 11.20 -1.11
N PHE A 52 4.50 11.99 -1.91
CA PHE A 52 3.10 11.78 -2.28
C PHE A 52 2.94 11.67 -3.79
N ARG A 53 2.00 10.82 -4.21
CA ARG A 53 1.58 10.68 -5.60
C ARG A 53 0.07 10.80 -5.68
N PHE A 54 -0.41 11.84 -6.36
CA PHE A 54 -1.83 11.97 -6.69
C PHE A 54 -2.26 10.85 -7.63
N HIS A 55 -3.17 10.01 -7.15
CA HIS A 55 -3.69 8.85 -7.88
C HIS A 55 -5.07 8.52 -7.34
N PRO A 56 -6.14 9.14 -7.87
CA PRO A 56 -7.49 9.05 -7.31
C PRO A 56 -8.20 7.73 -7.66
N TYR A 57 -7.48 6.64 -7.47
CA TYR A 57 -7.95 5.27 -7.65
C TYR A 57 -7.24 4.36 -6.63
N PRO A 58 -7.94 3.41 -6.00
CA PRO A 58 -7.35 2.64 -4.90
C PRO A 58 -6.24 1.67 -5.32
N ILE A 59 -6.23 1.22 -6.59
CA ILE A 59 -5.17 0.36 -7.12
C ILE A 59 -4.15 1.24 -7.87
N ASN A 60 -2.91 1.25 -7.40
CA ASN A 60 -1.81 2.08 -7.89
C ASN A 60 -0.68 1.23 -8.51
N PRO A 61 0.30 1.85 -9.21
CA PRO A 61 1.37 1.13 -9.91
C PRO A 61 2.26 0.21 -9.05
N LEU A 62 2.18 0.30 -7.72
CA LEU A 62 2.95 -0.55 -6.81
C LEU A 62 2.22 -1.86 -6.47
N HIS A 63 0.98 -2.04 -6.91
CA HIS A 63 0.22 -3.26 -6.72
C HIS A 63 0.44 -4.27 -7.85
N ALA A 64 0.37 -5.54 -7.49
CA ALA A 64 0.56 -6.65 -8.43
C ALA A 64 -0.52 -6.72 -9.53
N ASP A 65 -1.73 -6.29 -9.21
CA ASP A 65 -2.91 -6.30 -10.08
C ASP A 65 -3.16 -4.96 -10.82
N TYR A 66 -2.23 -4.00 -10.74
CA TYR A 66 -2.43 -2.67 -11.34
C TYR A 66 -2.76 -2.72 -12.85
N LEU A 67 -2.11 -3.61 -13.59
CA LEU A 67 -2.35 -3.72 -15.03
C LEU A 67 -3.78 -4.16 -15.37
N HIS A 68 -4.46 -4.85 -14.48
CA HIS A 68 -5.87 -5.22 -14.63
C HIS A 68 -6.82 -4.00 -14.52
N HIS A 69 -6.32 -2.89 -13.98
CA HIS A 69 -7.10 -1.69 -13.64
C HIS A 69 -6.57 -0.40 -14.28
N PHE A 70 -5.57 -0.48 -15.14
CA PHE A 70 -4.89 0.67 -15.71
C PHE A 70 -5.85 1.66 -16.39
N ASP A 71 -6.80 1.16 -17.18
CA ASP A 71 -7.83 1.93 -17.86
C ASP A 71 -8.76 2.67 -16.88
N LEU A 72 -9.17 1.99 -15.81
CA LEU A 72 -10.03 2.56 -14.76
C LEU A 72 -9.30 3.62 -13.94
N ALA A 73 -8.02 3.39 -13.63
CA ALA A 73 -7.18 4.36 -12.95
C ALA A 73 -6.95 5.62 -13.81
N ALA A 74 -6.70 5.45 -15.11
CA ALA A 74 -6.56 6.57 -16.04
C ALA A 74 -7.86 7.38 -16.17
N HIS A 75 -9.01 6.70 -16.25
CA HIS A 75 -10.32 7.35 -16.27
C HIS A 75 -10.61 8.09 -14.94
N ALA A 76 -10.31 7.49 -13.79
CA ALA A 76 -10.45 8.15 -12.52
C ALA A 76 -9.59 9.42 -12.44
N LYS A 77 -8.33 9.34 -12.86
CA LYS A 77 -7.43 10.50 -12.89
C LYS A 77 -7.99 11.62 -13.73
N SER A 78 -8.47 11.36 -14.95
CA SER A 78 -9.05 12.39 -15.83
C SER A 78 -10.30 13.05 -15.24
N ARG A 79 -11.09 12.32 -14.46
CA ARG A 79 -12.29 12.85 -13.76
C ARG A 79 -11.94 13.89 -12.71
N PHE A 80 -10.80 13.76 -12.03
CA PHE A 80 -10.36 14.64 -10.95
C PHE A 80 -9.33 15.69 -11.43
N ASP A 81 -8.92 15.65 -12.68
CA ASP A 81 -7.98 16.61 -13.28
C ASP A 81 -8.71 17.92 -13.61
N MET A 82 -9.05 18.69 -12.59
CA MET A 82 -9.69 20.00 -12.71
C MET A 82 -8.63 21.09 -12.68
N PRO A 83 -8.82 22.21 -13.39
CA PRO A 83 -7.87 23.32 -13.34
C PRO A 83 -7.60 23.78 -11.93
N SER A 84 -6.32 23.88 -11.56
CA SER A 84 -5.88 24.38 -10.26
C SER A 84 -6.49 25.74 -9.97
N GLY A 85 -7.24 25.86 -8.88
CA GLY A 85 -7.89 27.08 -8.43
C GLY A 85 -9.41 27.04 -8.24
N ALA A 86 -10.09 25.98 -8.73
CA ALA A 86 -11.56 25.89 -8.62
C ALA A 86 -12.06 25.12 -7.39
N GLY A 87 -11.18 24.55 -6.56
CA GLY A 87 -11.59 23.43 -5.72
C GLY A 87 -11.71 23.66 -4.22
N GLY A 88 -10.98 24.57 -3.62
CA GLY A 88 -10.79 24.56 -2.15
C GLY A 88 -11.59 25.55 -1.32
N ASP A 89 -12.07 26.65 -1.91
CA ASP A 89 -12.66 27.74 -1.16
C ASP A 89 -13.95 27.34 -0.41
N GLY A 90 -13.95 27.60 0.88
CA GLY A 90 -15.11 27.40 1.76
C GLY A 90 -15.27 25.98 2.33
N LEU A 91 -14.40 25.01 2.00
CA LEU A 91 -14.43 23.67 2.60
C LEU A 91 -13.80 23.69 4.00
N LYS A 92 -14.50 23.13 4.99
CA LYS A 92 -13.94 22.84 6.30
C LYS A 92 -13.26 21.46 6.24
N VAL A 93 -11.95 21.46 6.13
CA VAL A 93 -11.15 20.24 5.97
C VAL A 93 -10.46 19.88 7.26
N ARG A 94 -10.65 18.65 7.74
CA ARG A 94 -9.89 18.06 8.86
C ARG A 94 -8.75 17.21 8.28
N ALA A 95 -7.56 17.30 8.85
CA ALA A 95 -6.42 16.47 8.52
C ALA A 95 -6.16 15.44 9.62
N VAL A 96 -5.79 14.22 9.25
CA VAL A 96 -5.44 13.13 10.16
C VAL A 96 -4.22 12.40 9.63
N GLY A 97 -3.12 12.47 10.35
CA GLY A 97 -1.84 11.87 10.02
C GLY A 97 -0.86 12.84 9.34
N PRO A 98 0.46 12.58 9.49
CA PRO A 98 1.51 13.53 9.10
C PRO A 98 1.51 13.94 7.63
N LEU A 99 1.26 13.00 6.72
CA LEU A 99 1.16 13.29 5.29
C LEU A 99 -0.07 14.13 4.98
N ALA A 100 -1.22 13.77 5.56
CA ALA A 100 -2.46 14.50 5.40
C ALA A 100 -2.35 15.94 5.92
N GLU A 101 -1.78 16.14 7.10
CA GLU A 101 -1.53 17.45 7.69
C GLU A 101 -0.66 18.31 6.76
N ARG A 102 0.46 17.79 6.30
CA ARG A 102 1.37 18.51 5.40
C ARG A 102 0.68 18.95 4.11
N ILE A 103 -0.12 18.07 3.50
CA ILE A 103 -0.81 18.36 2.23
C ILE A 103 -1.96 19.32 2.46
N VAL A 104 -2.78 19.13 3.50
CA VAL A 104 -3.91 20.01 3.82
C VAL A 104 -3.44 21.42 4.15
N HIS A 105 -2.40 21.56 4.98
CA HIS A 105 -1.83 22.88 5.32
C HIS A 105 -1.33 23.67 4.10
N SER A 106 -1.01 23.02 3.01
CA SER A 106 -0.61 23.70 1.76
C SER A 106 -1.81 24.30 1.00
N GLN A 107 -3.03 23.85 1.28
CA GLN A 107 -4.26 24.19 0.55
C GLN A 107 -5.33 24.86 1.42
N TRP A 108 -5.42 24.51 2.68
CA TRP A 108 -6.46 24.97 3.60
C TRP A 108 -5.92 25.29 4.99
N THR A 109 -6.71 26.06 5.74
CA THR A 109 -6.56 26.11 7.18
C THR A 109 -7.37 24.94 7.77
N PRO A 110 -6.72 23.97 8.46
CA PRO A 110 -7.43 22.82 9.00
C PRO A 110 -8.52 23.20 9.98
N ALA A 111 -9.68 22.55 9.87
CA ALA A 111 -10.79 22.76 10.79
C ALA A 111 -10.51 22.12 12.17
N ALA A 112 -10.62 22.91 13.23
CA ALA A 112 -10.47 22.44 14.61
C ALA A 112 -11.78 21.89 15.22
N GLY A 113 -12.93 22.11 14.58
CA GLY A 113 -14.26 21.74 15.06
C GLY A 113 -15.08 21.01 14.01
N GLU A 114 -16.21 21.59 13.63
CA GLU A 114 -17.04 21.07 12.54
C GLU A 114 -16.27 20.97 11.22
N TRP A 115 -16.46 19.89 10.49
CA TRP A 115 -15.79 19.62 9.23
C TRP A 115 -16.75 19.05 8.19
N ASP A 116 -16.46 19.32 6.92
CA ASP A 116 -17.20 18.79 5.77
C ASP A 116 -16.56 17.51 5.25
N VAL A 117 -15.24 17.53 5.16
CA VAL A 117 -14.42 16.39 4.71
C VAL A 117 -13.21 16.21 5.64
N ALA A 118 -12.80 14.96 5.83
CA ALA A 118 -11.53 14.61 6.44
C ALA A 118 -10.58 14.06 5.38
N VAL A 119 -9.35 14.56 5.38
CA VAL A 119 -8.23 13.97 4.65
C VAL A 119 -7.44 13.14 5.64
N GLU A 120 -7.39 11.84 5.42
CA GLU A 120 -6.80 10.88 6.35
C GLU A 120 -5.67 10.11 5.70
N GLU A 121 -4.54 10.02 6.39
CA GLU A 121 -3.46 9.10 6.03
C GLU A 121 -3.70 7.74 6.68
N VAL A 122 -3.77 6.70 5.87
CA VAL A 122 -3.88 5.32 6.32
C VAL A 122 -2.57 4.60 6.01
N GLY A 123 -1.78 4.31 7.05
CA GLY A 123 -0.53 3.59 6.91
C GLY A 123 -0.74 2.17 6.40
N LEU A 124 0.13 1.73 5.49
CA LEU A 124 0.05 0.39 4.90
C LEU A 124 0.15 -0.70 5.97
N ASP A 125 1.07 -0.55 6.92
CA ASP A 125 1.29 -1.53 7.97
C ASP A 125 0.04 -1.72 8.84
N ALA A 126 -0.64 -0.63 9.19
CA ALA A 126 -1.91 -0.69 9.93
C ALA A 126 -3.02 -1.35 9.10
N LEU A 127 -3.10 -1.04 7.79
CA LEU A 127 -4.09 -1.61 6.89
C LEU A 127 -3.97 -3.13 6.77
N VAL A 128 -2.72 -3.64 6.68
CA VAL A 128 -2.42 -5.07 6.50
C VAL A 128 -2.41 -5.81 7.83
N ALA A 129 -2.00 -5.17 8.94
CA ALA A 129 -1.89 -5.79 10.27
C ALA A 129 -3.23 -6.30 10.81
N GLU A 130 -4.34 -5.67 10.45
CA GLU A 130 -5.68 -6.13 10.81
C GLU A 130 -6.09 -7.42 10.06
N SER A 131 -5.34 -7.82 9.04
CA SER A 131 -5.54 -9.11 8.42
C SER A 131 -4.92 -10.19 9.30
N ARG A 132 -5.68 -11.26 9.58
CA ARG A 132 -5.23 -12.41 10.40
C ARG A 132 -3.93 -13.06 9.92
N PHE A 133 -3.48 -12.74 8.73
CA PHE A 133 -2.33 -13.33 8.05
C PHE A 133 -1.02 -12.56 8.24
N GLY A 134 -1.07 -11.29 8.65
CA GLY A 134 0.14 -10.47 8.87
C GLY A 134 0.78 -10.63 10.24
N LEU A 135 0.12 -11.33 11.18
CA LEU A 135 0.43 -11.21 12.60
C LEU A 135 1.38 -12.28 13.18
N ASN A 136 1.69 -13.34 12.46
CA ASN A 136 2.42 -14.48 13.04
C ASN A 136 3.90 -14.57 12.66
N GLY A 137 4.48 -13.52 12.13
CA GLY A 137 5.90 -13.51 11.74
C GLY A 137 6.23 -14.33 10.49
N TRP A 138 5.27 -15.04 9.93
CA TRP A 138 5.43 -15.79 8.69
C TRP A 138 5.05 -14.95 7.48
N LEU A 139 5.48 -15.41 6.31
CA LEU A 139 5.14 -14.79 5.04
C LEU A 139 3.62 -14.88 4.84
N GLY A 140 2.97 -13.74 4.72
CA GLY A 140 1.53 -13.68 4.44
C GLY A 140 1.22 -14.17 3.02
N PRO A 141 -0.06 -14.48 2.73
CA PRO A 141 -0.46 -14.86 1.40
C PRO A 141 -0.15 -13.72 0.40
N PRO A 142 0.29 -14.05 -0.83
CA PRO A 142 0.72 -13.04 -1.82
C PRO A 142 -0.35 -12.01 -2.17
N TRP A 143 -1.65 -12.37 -2.11
CA TRP A 143 -2.74 -11.45 -2.39
C TRP A 143 -2.83 -10.24 -1.42
N LEU A 144 -2.10 -10.25 -0.30
CA LEU A 144 -1.94 -9.07 0.56
C LEU A 144 -1.29 -7.87 -0.18
N LYS A 145 -0.63 -8.10 -1.30
CA LYS A 145 -0.02 -7.07 -2.15
C LYS A 145 -0.91 -6.64 -3.32
N GLU A 146 -2.10 -7.17 -3.41
CA GLU A 146 -3.03 -6.80 -4.47
C GLU A 146 -3.90 -5.62 -4.05
N GLY A 147 -4.09 -4.71 -4.99
CA GLY A 147 -4.82 -3.47 -4.75
C GLY A 147 -6.29 -3.69 -4.46
N TRP A 148 -6.92 -4.75 -5.00
CA TRP A 148 -8.31 -5.09 -4.67
C TRP A 148 -8.50 -5.37 -3.17
N PHE A 149 -7.51 -6.01 -2.53
CA PHE A 149 -7.56 -6.26 -1.09
C PHE A 149 -7.42 -4.96 -0.29
N HIS A 150 -6.47 -4.10 -0.67
CA HIS A 150 -6.31 -2.79 -0.05
C HIS A 150 -7.55 -1.92 -0.24
N ALA A 151 -8.11 -1.90 -1.45
CA ALA A 151 -9.35 -1.19 -1.74
C ALA A 151 -10.50 -1.65 -0.83
N TYR A 152 -10.66 -2.95 -0.66
CA TYR A 152 -11.66 -3.50 0.25
C TYR A 152 -11.44 -3.02 1.69
N ARG A 153 -10.20 -3.09 2.19
CA ARG A 153 -9.87 -2.65 3.56
C ARG A 153 -10.10 -1.15 3.78
N LEU A 154 -9.82 -0.33 2.78
CA LEU A 154 -9.98 1.12 2.84
C LEU A 154 -11.44 1.57 2.72
N LEU A 155 -12.21 0.95 1.84
CA LEU A 155 -13.48 1.50 1.37
C LEU A 155 -14.71 0.74 1.89
N ALA A 156 -14.62 -0.56 2.15
CA ALA A 156 -15.75 -1.35 2.62
C ALA A 156 -16.36 -0.86 3.95
N PRO A 157 -15.59 -0.36 4.93
CA PRO A 157 -16.15 0.21 6.15
C PRO A 157 -17.09 1.41 5.89
N GLY A 158 -16.89 2.14 4.78
CA GLY A 158 -17.73 3.26 4.35
C GLY A 158 -19.03 2.88 3.64
N LEU A 159 -19.22 1.63 3.25
CA LEU A 159 -20.43 1.18 2.58
C LEU A 159 -21.65 1.24 3.53
N ALA A 160 -22.63 2.06 3.20
CA ALA A 160 -23.84 2.20 4.00
C ALA A 160 -24.81 1.01 3.81
N ASP A 161 -24.91 0.50 2.58
CA ASP A 161 -25.82 -0.60 2.22
C ASP A 161 -25.28 -1.95 2.71
N ALA A 162 -26.07 -2.64 3.55
CA ALA A 162 -25.74 -3.96 4.07
C ALA A 162 -25.64 -5.03 2.94
N ALA A 163 -26.48 -4.94 1.91
CA ALA A 163 -26.42 -5.85 0.77
C ALA A 163 -25.15 -5.63 -0.06
N ALA A 164 -24.69 -4.38 -0.20
CA ALA A 164 -23.42 -4.06 -0.84
C ALA A 164 -22.24 -4.63 -0.05
N ARG A 165 -22.25 -4.56 1.28
CA ARG A 165 -21.22 -5.17 2.14
C ARG A 165 -21.15 -6.69 1.94
N VAL A 166 -22.26 -7.37 2.00
CA VAL A 166 -22.32 -8.83 1.77
C VAL A 166 -21.80 -9.22 0.39
N ARG A 167 -22.14 -8.45 -0.65
CA ARG A 167 -21.60 -8.69 -2.00
C ARG A 167 -20.07 -8.47 -2.05
N ALA A 168 -19.58 -7.40 -1.43
CA ALA A 168 -18.15 -7.13 -1.36
C ALA A 168 -17.38 -8.27 -0.66
N GLU A 169 -17.90 -8.77 0.46
CA GLU A 169 -17.35 -9.94 1.16
C GLU A 169 -17.34 -11.19 0.29
N GLY A 170 -18.40 -11.41 -0.51
CA GLY A 170 -18.48 -12.51 -1.48
C GLY A 170 -17.36 -12.44 -2.52
N TYR A 171 -17.15 -11.28 -3.14
CA TYR A 171 -16.06 -11.09 -4.11
C TYR A 171 -14.69 -11.32 -3.47
N VAL A 172 -14.46 -10.74 -2.31
CA VAL A 172 -13.19 -10.90 -1.57
C VAL A 172 -12.92 -12.36 -1.22
N THR A 173 -13.94 -13.07 -0.75
CA THR A 173 -13.84 -14.50 -0.42
C THR A 173 -13.48 -15.32 -1.65
N GLY A 174 -14.15 -15.07 -2.78
CA GLY A 174 -13.86 -15.74 -4.05
C GLY A 174 -12.42 -15.49 -4.53
N LEU A 175 -11.95 -14.23 -4.46
CA LEU A 175 -10.59 -13.86 -4.83
C LEU A 175 -9.54 -14.51 -3.90
N GLN A 176 -9.77 -14.49 -2.59
CA GLN A 176 -8.85 -15.10 -1.60
C GLN A 176 -8.74 -16.63 -1.75
N ARG A 177 -9.82 -17.28 -2.11
CA ARG A 177 -9.87 -18.74 -2.30
C ARG A 177 -9.49 -19.19 -3.69
N GLY A 178 -9.34 -18.25 -4.63
CA GLY A 178 -9.10 -18.57 -6.04
C GLY A 178 -10.30 -19.27 -6.69
N GLU A 179 -11.52 -18.88 -6.32
CA GLU A 179 -12.78 -19.42 -6.85
C GLU A 179 -13.14 -18.78 -8.20
N TYR A 180 -12.23 -18.89 -9.16
CA TYR A 180 -12.37 -18.43 -10.54
C TYR A 180 -11.72 -19.44 -11.50
N ARG A 181 -12.24 -19.56 -12.71
CA ARG A 181 -11.83 -20.56 -13.70
C ARG A 181 -10.78 -20.04 -14.67
N SER A 182 -10.69 -18.73 -14.81
CA SER A 182 -9.75 -18.08 -15.75
C SER A 182 -9.23 -16.76 -15.20
N GLY A 183 -8.15 -16.25 -15.80
CA GLY A 183 -7.65 -14.90 -15.49
C GLY A 183 -8.67 -13.81 -15.82
N GLU A 184 -9.46 -13.98 -16.87
CA GLU A 184 -10.53 -13.04 -17.23
C GLU A 184 -11.64 -12.99 -16.16
N GLU A 185 -12.08 -14.14 -15.66
CA GLU A 185 -13.06 -14.21 -14.58
C GLU A 185 -12.52 -13.54 -13.30
N ARG A 186 -11.25 -13.76 -12.98
CA ARG A 186 -10.59 -13.08 -11.87
C ARG A 186 -10.60 -11.57 -12.05
N ILE A 187 -10.19 -11.06 -13.21
CA ILE A 187 -10.17 -9.61 -13.50
C ILE A 187 -11.58 -9.02 -13.38
N ASN A 188 -12.58 -9.72 -13.85
CA ASN A 188 -13.98 -9.29 -13.73
C ASN A 188 -14.42 -9.20 -12.26
N LEU A 189 -14.10 -10.20 -11.43
CA LEU A 189 -14.38 -10.16 -9.98
C LEU A 189 -13.70 -8.97 -9.29
N GLU A 190 -12.43 -8.71 -9.61
CA GLU A 190 -11.69 -7.55 -9.08
C GLU A 190 -12.38 -6.24 -9.48
N ARG A 191 -12.72 -6.08 -10.76
CA ARG A 191 -13.37 -4.87 -11.30
C ARG A 191 -14.78 -4.67 -10.73
N ASP A 192 -15.56 -5.71 -10.56
CA ASP A 192 -16.90 -5.62 -9.96
C ASP A 192 -16.83 -5.24 -8.48
N LEU A 193 -15.85 -5.80 -7.75
CA LEU A 193 -15.58 -5.37 -6.37
C LEU A 193 -15.23 -3.88 -6.33
N LEU A 194 -14.30 -3.42 -7.16
CA LEU A 194 -13.87 -2.01 -7.19
C LEU A 194 -15.02 -1.07 -7.56
N LYS A 195 -15.83 -1.43 -8.55
CA LYS A 195 -17.03 -0.68 -8.94
C LYS A 195 -18.01 -0.52 -7.78
N LEU A 196 -18.21 -1.60 -7.02
CA LEU A 196 -19.07 -1.57 -5.83
C LEU A 196 -18.50 -0.66 -4.74
N LEU A 197 -17.19 -0.75 -4.47
CA LEU A 197 -16.52 0.01 -3.41
C LEU A 197 -16.42 1.51 -3.71
N THR A 198 -16.26 1.90 -4.98
CA THR A 198 -16.03 3.28 -5.39
C THR A 198 -17.31 4.06 -5.74
N GLY A 199 -18.47 3.41 -5.70
CA GLY A 199 -19.74 4.01 -6.16
C GLY A 199 -20.38 5.01 -5.19
N ASP A 200 -20.05 4.96 -3.90
CA ASP A 200 -20.78 5.74 -2.86
C ASP A 200 -20.19 7.11 -2.55
N CYS A 201 -19.01 7.45 -2.97
CA CYS A 201 -18.31 8.72 -2.70
C CYS A 201 -18.18 9.10 -1.20
N ARG A 202 -18.47 8.21 -0.26
CA ARG A 202 -18.27 8.46 1.18
C ARG A 202 -16.79 8.50 1.55
N THR A 203 -16.03 7.65 0.91
CA THR A 203 -14.58 7.58 1.02
C THR A 203 -14.00 7.43 -0.36
N ILE A 204 -13.07 8.31 -0.72
CA ILE A 204 -12.37 8.29 -2.01
C ILE A 204 -10.87 8.28 -1.73
N VAL A 205 -10.13 7.41 -2.40
CA VAL A 205 -8.66 7.46 -2.39
C VAL A 205 -8.22 8.64 -3.24
N ALA A 206 -7.42 9.55 -2.69
CA ALA A 206 -6.85 10.69 -3.41
C ALA A 206 -5.46 10.37 -3.98
N GLY A 207 -4.75 9.45 -3.34
CA GLY A 207 -3.41 9.07 -3.75
C GLY A 207 -2.72 8.22 -2.72
N TYR A 208 -1.41 8.10 -2.84
CA TYR A 208 -0.61 7.27 -1.95
C TYR A 208 0.70 7.95 -1.55
N GLY A 209 1.13 7.64 -0.33
CA GLY A 209 2.40 8.03 0.24
C GLY A 209 3.47 7.00 -0.08
N LEU A 210 4.69 7.47 -0.34
CA LEU A 210 5.84 6.64 -0.60
C LEU A 210 6.71 6.52 0.65
N ARG A 211 7.19 5.30 0.92
CA ARG A 211 8.22 5.01 1.93
C ARG A 211 9.56 4.86 1.21
N ARG A 212 10.60 5.53 1.68
CA ARG A 212 11.96 5.44 1.14
C ARG A 212 12.82 4.52 1.99
N TRP A 213 13.55 3.66 1.31
CA TRP A 213 14.52 2.75 1.87
C TRP A 213 15.90 3.15 1.38
N TYR A 214 16.74 3.62 2.27
CA TYR A 214 18.03 4.18 1.94
C TYR A 214 19.12 3.13 1.99
N TYR A 215 20.07 3.21 1.06
CA TYR A 215 21.25 2.37 1.03
C TYR A 215 22.49 3.14 0.59
N SER A 216 23.67 2.68 1.04
CA SER A 216 24.95 3.26 0.60
C SER A 216 25.28 2.76 -0.81
N ASP A 217 25.61 3.69 -1.69
CA ASP A 217 26.12 3.41 -3.04
C ASP A 217 27.63 3.69 -3.15
N ASP A 218 28.32 3.81 -2.02
CA ASP A 218 29.77 4.03 -1.99
C ASP A 218 30.51 2.85 -2.64
N TYR A 219 31.65 3.14 -3.26
CA TYR A 219 32.44 2.10 -3.91
C TYR A 219 33.03 1.09 -2.91
N SER A 220 33.50 1.54 -1.77
CA SER A 220 34.26 0.72 -0.81
C SER A 220 33.41 0.02 0.26
N ARG A 221 32.15 0.42 0.46
CA ARG A 221 31.23 -0.15 1.46
C ARG A 221 29.78 -0.11 1.01
N GLY A 222 29.56 0.25 -0.22
CA GLY A 222 28.23 0.31 -0.79
C GLY A 222 27.69 -1.05 -1.18
N VAL A 223 26.40 -1.10 -1.41
CA VAL A 223 25.69 -2.30 -1.85
C VAL A 223 25.23 -2.18 -3.28
N GLU A 224 25.10 -3.31 -3.93
CA GLU A 224 24.55 -3.47 -5.28
C GLU A 224 23.58 -4.63 -5.33
N ASN A 225 22.96 -4.82 -6.49
CA ASN A 225 22.00 -5.89 -6.73
C ASN A 225 20.84 -5.88 -5.72
N ILE A 226 20.25 -4.69 -5.56
CA ILE A 226 19.21 -4.43 -4.58
C ILE A 226 17.86 -4.96 -5.10
N GLY A 227 17.47 -6.16 -4.68
CA GLY A 227 16.08 -6.62 -4.79
C GLY A 227 15.25 -6.07 -3.64
N TYR A 228 14.03 -5.65 -3.91
CA TYR A 228 13.12 -5.15 -2.87
C TYR A 228 11.66 -5.47 -3.23
N ASP A 229 10.81 -5.48 -2.23
CA ASP A 229 9.38 -5.70 -2.40
C ASP A 229 8.64 -4.36 -2.47
N SER A 230 7.65 -4.24 -3.32
CA SER A 230 6.88 -2.99 -3.51
C SER A 230 6.14 -2.50 -2.25
N HIS A 231 5.96 -3.36 -1.24
CA HIS A 231 5.30 -3.07 0.04
C HIS A 231 6.27 -3.19 1.21
N ALA A 232 6.94 -4.35 1.35
CA ALA A 232 7.83 -4.64 2.47
C ALA A 232 9.25 -4.06 2.31
N GLY A 233 9.60 -3.53 1.13
CA GLY A 233 10.91 -2.94 0.89
C GLY A 233 12.05 -3.91 1.16
N PHE A 234 12.99 -3.50 2.01
CA PHE A 234 14.13 -4.31 2.42
C PHE A 234 13.81 -5.37 3.47
N HIS A 235 12.59 -5.36 4.04
CA HIS A 235 12.13 -6.43 4.92
C HIS A 235 11.64 -7.68 4.18
N ALA A 236 11.79 -7.72 2.86
CA ALA A 236 11.43 -8.86 2.03
C ALA A 236 12.58 -9.85 1.88
N ALA A 237 12.25 -11.14 1.72
CA ALA A 237 13.24 -12.20 1.50
C ALA A 237 14.13 -11.94 0.27
N ILE A 238 13.59 -11.31 -0.77
CA ILE A 238 14.34 -11.00 -1.99
C ILE A 238 15.56 -10.11 -1.72
N PHE A 239 15.44 -9.14 -0.81
CA PHE A 239 16.57 -8.28 -0.45
C PHE A 239 17.74 -9.09 0.08
N LEU A 240 17.49 -9.97 1.05
CA LEU A 240 18.52 -10.83 1.65
C LEU A 240 19.15 -11.82 0.66
N ARG A 241 18.42 -12.18 -0.39
CA ARG A 241 18.89 -13.13 -1.42
C ARG A 241 19.68 -12.45 -2.53
N THR A 242 19.51 -11.15 -2.73
CA THR A 242 20.08 -10.46 -3.88
C THR A 242 21.16 -9.46 -3.52
N VAL A 243 21.08 -8.81 -2.37
CA VAL A 243 22.02 -7.75 -1.96
C VAL A 243 23.45 -8.26 -1.88
N LYS A 244 24.39 -7.48 -2.42
CA LYS A 244 25.82 -7.76 -2.40
C LYS A 244 26.61 -6.49 -2.02
N LEU A 245 27.76 -6.67 -1.40
CA LEU A 245 28.74 -5.60 -1.26
C LEU A 245 29.49 -5.40 -2.56
N LYS A 246 29.74 -4.15 -2.96
CA LYS A 246 30.44 -3.84 -4.22
C LYS A 246 31.88 -4.31 -4.23
N ASP A 247 32.60 -4.11 -3.12
CA ASP A 247 34.00 -4.48 -2.96
C ASP A 247 34.21 -5.93 -2.48
N PHE A 248 33.18 -6.51 -1.82
CA PHE A 248 33.20 -7.87 -1.31
C PHE A 248 31.90 -8.62 -1.63
N PRO A 249 31.66 -8.98 -2.90
CA PRO A 249 30.40 -9.64 -3.30
C PRO A 249 30.23 -11.04 -2.72
N TRP A 250 31.30 -11.63 -2.21
CA TRP A 250 31.33 -12.98 -1.61
C TRP A 250 31.90 -12.93 -0.20
N ASN A 251 31.22 -13.53 0.76
CA ASN A 251 31.64 -13.60 2.17
C ASN A 251 31.86 -12.22 2.86
N GLY A 252 31.24 -11.17 2.34
CA GLY A 252 31.26 -9.86 2.97
C GLY A 252 30.30 -9.76 4.16
N TRP A 253 30.52 -8.76 5.01
CA TRP A 253 29.68 -8.47 6.18
C TRP A 253 28.79 -7.27 5.87
N LEU A 254 27.51 -7.51 5.67
CA LEU A 254 26.52 -6.44 5.47
C LEU A 254 25.99 -5.95 6.82
N THR A 255 26.08 -4.66 7.07
CA THR A 255 25.49 -4.01 8.24
C THR A 255 24.16 -3.39 7.86
N LEU A 256 23.07 -3.84 8.50
CA LEU A 256 21.73 -3.28 8.33
C LEU A 256 21.37 -2.40 9.54
N GLY A 257 21.04 -1.13 9.28
CA GLY A 257 20.42 -0.25 10.27
C GLY A 257 18.93 -0.55 10.35
N VAL A 258 18.42 -0.78 11.56
CA VAL A 258 16.99 -1.00 11.81
C VAL A 258 16.46 0.11 12.71
N PRO A 259 15.24 0.64 12.45
CA PRO A 259 14.70 1.77 13.21
C PRO A 259 14.25 1.37 14.61
N GLU A 260 13.93 0.09 14.81
CA GLU A 260 13.32 -0.42 16.04
C GLU A 260 14.01 -1.69 16.50
N THR A 261 14.02 -1.90 17.82
CA THR A 261 14.48 -3.15 18.41
C THR A 261 13.45 -4.25 18.10
N PRO A 262 13.88 -5.42 17.61
CA PRO A 262 12.96 -6.53 17.35
C PRO A 262 12.23 -6.94 18.61
N ALA A 263 10.94 -7.26 18.49
CA ALA A 263 10.19 -7.86 19.57
C ALA A 263 10.75 -9.25 19.90
N ALA A 264 10.79 -9.59 21.18
CA ALA A 264 11.21 -10.92 21.58
C ALA A 264 10.27 -11.97 21.01
N ALA A 265 10.82 -12.99 20.35
CA ALA A 265 10.05 -14.17 19.96
C ALA A 265 9.62 -14.91 21.22
N TRP A 266 8.32 -15.00 21.47
CA TRP A 266 7.83 -15.77 22.62
C TRP A 266 7.89 -17.27 22.36
N ASN A 267 7.98 -17.66 21.09
CA ASN A 267 8.16 -19.06 20.71
C ASN A 267 8.92 -19.17 19.36
N PRO A 268 9.91 -20.07 19.28
CA PRO A 268 10.73 -20.22 18.08
C PRO A 268 9.96 -20.65 16.82
N LEU A 269 8.81 -21.32 16.99
CA LEU A 269 7.97 -21.75 15.86
C LEU A 269 7.01 -20.66 15.41
N GLY A 270 6.55 -19.79 16.32
CA GLY A 270 5.68 -18.66 16.02
C GLY A 270 6.39 -17.49 15.35
N GLY A 271 7.71 -17.40 15.53
CA GLY A 271 8.51 -16.32 14.98
C GLY A 271 8.28 -14.97 15.67
N PHE A 272 8.81 -13.92 15.08
CA PHE A 272 8.62 -12.55 15.51
C PHE A 272 7.35 -11.95 14.90
N THR A 273 6.72 -11.05 15.62
CA THR A 273 5.50 -10.36 15.17
C THR A 273 5.77 -9.05 14.43
N ASP A 274 6.98 -8.50 14.57
CA ASP A 274 7.42 -7.26 13.92
C ASP A 274 8.24 -7.50 12.64
N GLU A 275 8.40 -6.46 11.83
CA GLU A 275 9.09 -6.53 10.54
C GLU A 275 10.59 -6.82 10.68
N THR A 276 11.25 -6.23 11.67
CA THR A 276 12.67 -6.43 11.93
C THR A 276 12.95 -7.86 12.39
N GLY A 277 12.10 -8.39 13.27
CA GLY A 277 12.17 -9.78 13.71
C GLY A 277 11.94 -10.76 12.56
N ARG A 278 11.02 -10.45 11.64
CA ARG A 278 10.83 -11.26 10.42
C ARG A 278 12.07 -11.29 9.54
N LEU A 279 12.76 -10.15 9.40
CA LEU A 279 14.03 -10.08 8.66
C LEU A 279 15.10 -11.00 9.28
N ILE A 280 15.20 -11.05 10.61
CA ILE A 280 16.10 -11.97 11.32
C ILE A 280 15.72 -13.42 10.99
N TRP A 281 14.43 -13.78 11.05
CA TRP A 281 13.98 -15.12 10.69
C TRP A 281 14.30 -15.50 9.26
N LEU A 282 14.12 -14.59 8.30
CA LEU A 282 14.44 -14.80 6.89
C LEU A 282 15.95 -14.94 6.66
N THR A 283 16.77 -14.41 7.55
CA THR A 283 18.24 -14.56 7.49
C THR A 283 18.69 -15.93 8.04
N LEU A 284 18.09 -16.37 9.14
CA LEU A 284 18.43 -17.64 9.81
C LEU A 284 17.71 -18.83 9.18
N GLY A 285 16.46 -18.64 8.75
CA GLY A 285 15.64 -19.66 8.12
C GLY A 285 15.75 -19.63 6.61
N ASP A 286 15.40 -20.74 5.99
CA ASP A 286 15.41 -20.89 4.55
C ASP A 286 14.06 -21.47 4.08
N PRO A 287 13.07 -20.60 3.85
CA PRO A 287 11.73 -21.04 3.52
C PRO A 287 11.71 -21.77 2.16
N ALA A 288 10.85 -22.75 2.03
CA ALA A 288 10.66 -23.50 0.78
C ALA A 288 10.17 -22.60 -0.35
N LEU A 289 9.34 -21.63 -0.01
CA LEU A 289 8.76 -20.62 -0.91
C LEU A 289 8.91 -19.25 -0.28
N PHE A 290 8.97 -18.20 -1.08
CA PHE A 290 8.82 -16.83 -0.62
C PHE A 290 7.92 -16.02 -1.57
N PRO A 291 7.24 -14.96 -1.11
CA PRO A 291 6.43 -14.10 -1.96
C PRO A 291 7.28 -13.43 -3.03
N GLU A 292 6.83 -13.43 -4.26
CA GLU A 292 7.48 -12.66 -5.31
C GLU A 292 7.42 -11.16 -5.02
N PRO A 293 8.49 -10.40 -5.32
CA PRO A 293 8.55 -8.99 -4.98
C PRO A 293 7.58 -8.11 -5.76
N TYR A 294 7.21 -8.53 -6.98
CA TYR A 294 6.44 -7.71 -7.93
C TYR A 294 5.12 -8.35 -8.38
N SER A 295 4.78 -9.50 -7.85
CA SER A 295 3.54 -10.19 -8.17
C SER A 295 2.89 -10.78 -6.92
N ALA A 296 1.61 -11.14 -7.03
CA ALA A 296 0.90 -11.85 -5.98
C ALA A 296 1.05 -13.37 -6.14
N SER A 297 2.28 -13.83 -6.31
CA SER A 297 2.62 -15.23 -6.45
C SER A 297 3.75 -15.67 -5.51
N TRP A 298 4.10 -16.93 -5.57
CA TRP A 298 5.17 -17.53 -4.80
C TRP A 298 6.33 -17.95 -5.71
N SER A 299 7.54 -17.58 -5.31
CA SER A 299 8.76 -18.11 -5.93
C SER A 299 9.23 -19.34 -5.22
N LEU A 300 9.69 -20.32 -6.01
CA LEU A 300 10.35 -21.52 -5.50
C LEU A 300 11.73 -21.15 -4.95
N ASN A 301 12.10 -21.67 -3.77
CA ASN A 301 13.39 -21.43 -3.17
C ASN A 301 14.16 -22.74 -2.90
N ARG A 302 13.61 -23.61 -2.07
CA ARG A 302 14.25 -24.90 -1.71
C ARG A 302 13.53 -26.12 -2.23
N ILE A 303 12.41 -25.96 -2.89
CA ILE A 303 11.65 -27.02 -3.55
C ILE A 303 11.69 -26.81 -5.05
N GLY A 304 11.72 -27.92 -5.81
CA GLY A 304 11.81 -27.86 -7.27
C GLY A 304 10.46 -27.65 -7.95
N GLU A 305 9.38 -28.07 -7.32
CA GLU A 305 8.04 -28.03 -7.93
C GLU A 305 6.93 -27.97 -6.87
N VAL A 306 5.84 -27.28 -7.22
CA VAL A 306 4.58 -27.29 -6.46
C VAL A 306 3.47 -27.71 -7.41
N GLN A 307 2.73 -28.74 -7.04
CA GLN A 307 1.55 -29.18 -7.78
C GLN A 307 0.27 -28.85 -7.01
N LYS A 308 -0.68 -28.19 -7.68
CA LYS A 308 -2.03 -28.00 -7.14
C LYS A 308 -2.87 -29.22 -7.53
N LEU A 309 -3.25 -30.01 -6.54
CA LEU A 309 -4.26 -31.06 -6.73
C LEU A 309 -5.63 -30.37 -6.82
N VAL A 310 -6.20 -30.36 -8.01
CA VAL A 310 -7.60 -29.96 -8.20
C VAL A 310 -8.44 -31.21 -7.90
N ARG A 311 -9.24 -31.13 -6.84
CA ARG A 311 -10.27 -32.14 -6.52
C ARG A 311 -11.57 -31.84 -7.23
#